data_ef109cf41680412c39917201e305fcc9
#
_entry.id   ef109cf41680412c39917201e305fcc9
#
_cell.length_a   1.000
_cell.length_b   1.000
_cell.length_c   1.000
_cell.angle_alpha   90.00
_cell.angle_beta   90.00
_cell.angle_gamma   90.00
#
_symmetry.space_group_name_H-M   'P 1'
#
loop_
_entity.id
_entity.type
_entity.pdbx_description
1 polymer ?
#
loop_
_entity_poly.entity_id
_entity_poly.type
_entity_poly.pdbx_seq_one_letter_code
_entity_poly.pdbx_strand_id
1 'polypeptide(L)'
;YDLMTMGNHEFDLGSSTEGHKALADFVKGSNFAFVSTNVNYNDDPNLKGLYSNKITNKPKSGSIYRGVIKNINGQKVGFFGLTTEETKDISSPENVTFSNYIEEAKKAVAAFEKQGINKIVAITHIGYDDNPAYDNDLTLAKEVDGIDVIVGGHSHTQLNEPVVVEEDEVGKEKD
;
A
#
# COMPACT_ATOMS: atom_id res chain seq x y z
N TYR A 1 3.67 -6.89 -14.83
CA TYR A 1 3.49 -5.94 -13.70
C TYR A 1 4.84 -5.29 -13.39
N ASP A 2 4.79 -4.04 -12.89
CA ASP A 2 5.97 -3.27 -12.46
C ASP A 2 6.10 -3.19 -10.95
N LEU A 3 4.97 -3.12 -10.26
CA LEU A 3 4.81 -3.15 -8.81
C LEU A 3 3.47 -3.79 -8.47
N MET A 4 3.34 -4.32 -7.26
CA MET A 4 2.11 -4.87 -6.71
C MET A 4 2.00 -4.53 -5.22
N THR A 5 0.79 -4.34 -4.70
CA THR A 5 0.50 -4.42 -3.26
C THR A 5 -0.24 -5.73 -2.95
N MET A 6 -0.22 -6.16 -1.69
CA MET A 6 -0.98 -7.34 -1.25
C MET A 6 -2.44 -6.96 -0.99
N GLY A 7 -3.37 -7.85 -1.34
CA GLY A 7 -4.74 -7.80 -0.89
C GLY A 7 -4.97 -8.73 0.32
N ASN A 8 -6.20 -8.78 0.82
CA ASN A 8 -6.56 -9.64 1.95
C ASN A 8 -6.46 -11.13 1.61
N HIS A 9 -6.80 -11.52 0.39
CA HIS A 9 -6.78 -12.93 -0.04
C HIS A 9 -5.38 -13.55 -0.15
N GLU A 10 -4.33 -12.74 -0.24
CA GLU A 10 -2.95 -13.24 -0.16
C GLU A 10 -2.65 -13.89 1.19
N PHE A 11 -3.42 -13.57 2.23
CA PHE A 11 -3.25 -14.11 3.59
C PHE A 11 -4.19 -15.27 3.94
N ASP A 12 -5.04 -15.73 3.03
CA ASP A 12 -6.07 -16.76 3.30
C ASP A 12 -5.49 -18.10 3.78
N LEU A 13 -4.27 -18.43 3.40
CA LEU A 13 -3.62 -19.70 3.75
C LEU A 13 -2.75 -19.63 5.01
N GLY A 14 -2.73 -18.51 5.71
CA GLY A 14 -1.88 -18.34 6.91
C GLY A 14 -2.13 -19.36 8.00
N SER A 15 -3.39 -19.78 8.21
CA SER A 15 -3.78 -20.81 9.18
C SER A 15 -3.51 -22.24 8.74
N SER A 16 -3.01 -22.48 7.52
CA SER A 16 -2.62 -23.81 7.06
C SER A 16 -1.38 -24.33 7.78
N THR A 17 -1.10 -25.63 7.68
CA THR A 17 0.11 -26.24 8.29
C THR A 17 1.42 -25.66 7.78
N GLU A 18 1.43 -25.11 6.55
CA GLU A 18 2.60 -24.47 5.94
C GLU A 18 2.62 -22.95 6.15
N GLY A 19 1.55 -22.37 6.74
CA GLY A 19 1.42 -20.93 6.94
C GLY A 19 1.47 -20.17 5.61
N HIS A 20 2.11 -19.01 5.60
CA HIS A 20 2.26 -18.17 4.40
C HIS A 20 3.36 -18.64 3.42
N LYS A 21 3.70 -19.95 3.42
CA LYS A 21 4.71 -20.46 2.49
C LYS A 21 4.35 -20.24 1.02
N ALA A 22 3.10 -20.48 0.65
CA ALA A 22 2.62 -20.27 -0.72
C ALA A 22 2.75 -18.80 -1.14
N LEU A 23 2.39 -17.85 -0.26
CA LEU A 23 2.58 -16.42 -0.49
C LEU A 23 4.07 -16.07 -0.61
N ALA A 24 4.91 -16.62 0.25
CA ALA A 24 6.36 -16.39 0.17
C ALA A 24 6.96 -16.92 -1.14
N ASP A 25 6.50 -18.08 -1.61
CA ASP A 25 6.95 -18.66 -2.88
C ASP A 25 6.45 -17.83 -4.08
N PHE A 26 5.23 -17.31 -4.03
CA PHE A 26 4.71 -16.36 -5.03
C PHE A 26 5.55 -15.08 -5.08
N VAL A 27 5.85 -14.48 -3.93
CA VAL A 27 6.70 -13.28 -3.85
C VAL A 27 8.07 -13.56 -4.45
N LYS A 28 8.75 -14.65 -4.02
CA LYS A 28 10.09 -15.02 -4.52
C LYS A 28 10.11 -15.30 -6.02
N GLY A 29 9.04 -15.90 -6.54
CA GLY A 29 8.91 -16.24 -7.96
C GLY A 29 8.52 -15.06 -8.85
N SER A 30 8.14 -13.93 -8.29
CA SER A 30 7.73 -12.74 -9.03
C SER A 30 8.93 -12.02 -9.64
N ASN A 31 8.77 -11.51 -10.87
CA ASN A 31 9.78 -10.72 -11.57
C ASN A 31 9.62 -9.21 -11.37
N PHE A 32 8.85 -8.80 -10.37
CA PHE A 32 8.62 -7.43 -9.91
C PHE A 32 8.74 -7.33 -8.39
N ALA A 33 8.78 -6.12 -7.88
CA ALA A 33 8.80 -5.84 -6.44
C ALA A 33 7.39 -5.54 -5.91
N PHE A 34 7.22 -5.71 -4.59
CA PHE A 34 5.99 -5.38 -3.88
C PHE A 34 6.19 -4.13 -3.04
N VAL A 35 5.12 -3.34 -2.89
CA VAL A 35 5.03 -2.22 -1.95
C VAL A 35 4.00 -2.54 -0.88
N SER A 36 4.37 -2.34 0.39
CA SER A 36 3.50 -2.65 1.52
C SER A 36 3.91 -1.79 2.71
N THR A 37 3.08 -0.83 3.06
CA THR A 37 3.43 0.26 3.95
C THR A 37 2.86 0.10 5.34
N ASN A 38 1.61 -0.38 5.44
CA ASN A 38 0.89 -0.55 6.70
C ASN A 38 0.88 -2.00 7.22
N VAL A 39 1.62 -2.91 6.59
CA VAL A 39 1.68 -4.33 6.98
C VAL A 39 3.03 -4.65 7.61
N ASN A 40 3.00 -5.32 8.75
CA ASN A 40 4.19 -5.81 9.45
C ASN A 40 4.34 -7.33 9.27
N TYR A 41 5.42 -7.75 8.65
CA TYR A 41 5.76 -9.14 8.35
C TYR A 41 6.83 -9.73 9.29
N ASN A 42 7.32 -8.96 10.28
CA ASN A 42 8.52 -9.33 11.04
C ASN A 42 8.37 -10.62 11.86
N ASP A 43 7.15 -10.93 12.27
CA ASP A 43 6.87 -12.11 13.11
C ASP A 43 6.43 -13.33 12.27
N ASP A 44 6.25 -13.18 10.96
CA ASP A 44 5.95 -14.31 10.08
C ASP A 44 7.23 -15.02 9.61
N PRO A 45 7.38 -16.33 9.88
CA PRO A 45 8.61 -17.06 9.57
C PRO A 45 8.89 -17.17 8.06
N ASN A 46 7.86 -17.11 7.21
CA ASN A 46 7.98 -17.25 5.75
C ASN A 46 8.26 -15.91 5.06
N LEU A 47 7.70 -14.81 5.60
CA LEU A 47 7.66 -13.50 4.94
C LEU A 47 8.72 -12.52 5.45
N LYS A 48 9.13 -12.61 6.72
CA LYS A 48 10.09 -11.66 7.34
C LYS A 48 11.38 -11.47 6.56
N GLY A 49 11.88 -12.50 5.89
CA GLY A 49 13.10 -12.44 5.09
C GLY A 49 12.93 -11.77 3.72
N LEU A 50 11.69 -11.54 3.29
CA LEU A 50 11.34 -10.91 2.02
C LEU A 50 11.00 -9.44 2.16
N TYR A 51 10.72 -8.99 3.40
CA TYR A 51 10.29 -7.64 3.74
C TYR A 51 11.45 -6.75 4.15
N SER A 52 11.41 -5.52 3.70
CA SER A 52 12.31 -4.44 4.10
C SER A 52 11.52 -3.17 4.41
N ASN A 53 11.55 -2.73 5.67
CA ASN A 53 10.91 -1.49 6.12
C ASN A 53 11.68 -0.24 5.63
N LYS A 54 11.92 -0.15 4.30
CA LYS A 54 12.66 0.95 3.68
C LYS A 54 11.95 1.44 2.42
N ILE A 55 12.14 2.71 2.12
CA ILE A 55 11.88 3.27 0.80
C ILE A 55 13.17 3.13 -0.02
N THR A 56 13.09 2.52 -1.21
CA THR A 56 14.25 2.23 -2.04
C THR A 56 14.08 2.72 -3.48
N ASN A 57 15.16 3.20 -4.08
CA ASN A 57 15.23 3.48 -5.52
C ASN A 57 15.89 2.36 -6.34
N LYS A 58 16.20 1.22 -5.69
CA LYS A 58 16.77 0.02 -6.31
C LYS A 58 16.00 -1.22 -5.83
N PRO A 59 14.69 -1.32 -6.17
CA PRO A 59 13.91 -2.48 -5.78
C PRO A 59 14.42 -3.73 -6.48
N LYS A 60 14.43 -4.84 -5.76
CA LYS A 60 14.71 -6.17 -6.30
C LYS A 60 13.39 -6.91 -6.52
N SER A 61 13.28 -7.63 -7.63
CA SER A 61 12.18 -8.57 -7.85
C SER A 61 12.10 -9.59 -6.71
N GLY A 62 10.89 -10.03 -6.40
CA GLY A 62 10.69 -11.01 -5.34
C GLY A 62 10.92 -10.49 -3.92
N SER A 63 10.79 -9.18 -3.72
CA SER A 63 10.99 -8.54 -2.41
C SER A 63 9.89 -7.52 -2.13
N ILE A 64 9.59 -7.32 -0.85
CA ILE A 64 8.56 -6.41 -0.35
C ILE A 64 9.25 -5.20 0.30
N TYR A 65 8.82 -4.00 -0.05
CA TYR A 65 9.37 -2.74 0.46
C TYR A 65 8.26 -1.87 1.05
N ARG A 66 8.62 -1.03 2.03
CA ARG A 66 7.72 0.02 2.52
C ARG A 66 7.31 1.00 1.41
N GLY A 67 8.23 1.31 0.51
CA GLY A 67 7.98 2.13 -0.66
C GLY A 67 9.10 2.02 -1.68
N VAL A 68 8.80 2.41 -2.91
CA VAL A 68 9.72 2.34 -4.04
C VAL A 68 9.74 3.69 -4.76
N ILE A 69 10.93 4.16 -5.15
CA ILE A 69 11.09 5.31 -6.02
C ILE A 69 11.52 4.80 -7.40
N LYS A 70 10.75 5.14 -8.43
CA LYS A 70 11.08 4.84 -9.84
C LYS A 70 11.39 6.14 -10.60
N ASN A 71 12.28 6.05 -11.57
CA ASN A 71 12.48 7.11 -12.55
C ASN A 71 11.59 6.80 -13.75
N ILE A 72 10.66 7.68 -14.06
CA ILE A 72 9.75 7.58 -15.19
C ILE A 72 9.96 8.81 -16.06
N ASN A 73 10.55 8.61 -17.23
CA ASN A 73 10.87 9.69 -18.18
C ASN A 73 11.65 10.87 -17.55
N GLY A 74 12.63 10.56 -16.70
CA GLY A 74 13.45 11.56 -16.03
C GLY A 74 12.82 12.14 -14.74
N GLN A 75 11.59 11.79 -14.40
CA GLN A 75 10.90 12.21 -13.19
C GLN A 75 10.97 11.10 -12.12
N LYS A 76 11.28 11.49 -10.89
CA LYS A 76 11.20 10.56 -9.76
C LYS A 76 9.76 10.48 -9.25
N VAL A 77 9.22 9.27 -9.20
CA VAL A 77 7.87 8.98 -8.71
C VAL A 77 7.99 8.02 -7.53
N GLY A 78 7.36 8.38 -6.41
CA GLY A 78 7.26 7.53 -5.22
C GLY A 78 6.03 6.63 -5.31
N PHE A 79 6.18 5.38 -4.90
CA PHE A 79 5.10 4.40 -4.84
C PHE A 79 5.05 3.79 -3.45
N PHE A 80 3.87 3.70 -2.86
CA PHE A 80 3.65 2.98 -1.62
C PHE A 80 2.38 2.12 -1.72
N GLY A 81 2.23 1.15 -0.82
CA GLY A 81 1.12 0.20 -0.88
C GLY A 81 0.36 0.12 0.43
N LEU A 82 -0.95 0.00 0.36
CA LEU A 82 -1.84 -0.18 1.51
C LEU A 82 -2.71 -1.41 1.32
N THR A 83 -2.84 -2.18 2.40
CA THR A 83 -3.74 -3.33 2.49
C THR A 83 -4.78 -3.05 3.57
N THR A 84 -6.03 -3.44 3.36
CA THR A 84 -7.13 -3.20 4.31
C THR A 84 -6.84 -3.78 5.69
N GLU A 85 -7.11 -3.00 6.73
CA GLU A 85 -7.02 -3.44 8.12
C GLU A 85 -8.06 -4.53 8.44
N GLU A 86 -9.14 -4.61 7.65
CA GLU A 86 -10.17 -5.65 7.75
C GLU A 86 -9.60 -7.07 7.50
N THR A 87 -8.45 -7.18 6.85
CA THR A 87 -7.76 -8.47 6.59
C THR A 87 -7.62 -9.32 7.86
N LYS A 88 -7.45 -8.71 9.02
CA LYS A 88 -7.38 -9.41 10.32
C LYS A 88 -8.66 -10.19 10.66
N ASP A 89 -9.82 -9.75 10.12
CA ASP A 89 -11.14 -10.30 10.42
C ASP A 89 -11.69 -11.17 9.28
N ILE A 90 -11.26 -10.92 8.02
CA ILE A 90 -11.79 -11.59 6.82
C ILE A 90 -10.81 -12.56 6.16
N SER A 91 -9.60 -12.71 6.70
CA SER A 91 -8.58 -13.63 6.20
C SER A 91 -7.86 -14.33 7.36
N SER A 92 -6.73 -14.97 7.10
CA SER A 92 -5.94 -15.70 8.10
C SER A 92 -4.50 -15.17 8.16
N PRO A 93 -4.29 -13.91 8.56
CA PRO A 93 -2.96 -13.28 8.54
C PRO A 93 -2.01 -13.76 9.65
N GLU A 94 -2.51 -14.47 10.67
CA GLU A 94 -1.75 -15.08 11.76
C GLU A 94 -0.78 -14.08 12.42
N ASN A 95 0.53 -14.23 12.20
CA ASN A 95 1.57 -13.36 12.77
C ASN A 95 1.80 -12.06 11.98
N VAL A 96 1.07 -11.83 10.89
CA VAL A 96 1.12 -10.59 10.13
C VAL A 96 0.12 -9.60 10.72
N THR A 97 0.54 -8.36 10.96
CA THR A 97 -0.31 -7.33 11.56
C THR A 97 -0.44 -6.11 10.65
N PHE A 98 -1.55 -5.39 10.82
CA PHE A 98 -1.91 -4.23 10.00
C PHE A 98 -2.00 -3.00 10.88
N SER A 99 -1.30 -1.94 10.49
CA SER A 99 -1.34 -0.63 11.15
C SER A 99 -2.35 0.28 10.44
N ASN A 100 -2.76 1.35 11.13
CA ASN A 100 -3.70 2.31 10.57
C ASN A 100 -3.20 2.88 9.24
N TYR A 101 -4.02 2.76 8.21
CA TYR A 101 -3.65 3.08 6.83
C TYR A 101 -3.39 4.58 6.62
N ILE A 102 -4.17 5.47 7.26
CA ILE A 102 -4.00 6.93 7.18
C ILE A 102 -2.66 7.34 7.81
N GLU A 103 -2.38 6.84 9.02
CA GLU A 103 -1.14 7.16 9.73
C GLU A 103 0.10 6.69 8.95
N GLU A 104 0.04 5.48 8.39
CA GLU A 104 1.16 4.94 7.62
C GLU A 104 1.32 5.62 6.25
N ALA A 105 0.21 6.04 5.61
CA ALA A 105 0.24 6.84 4.40
C ALA A 105 0.88 8.22 4.64
N LYS A 106 0.47 8.94 5.71
CA LYS A 106 1.07 10.23 6.10
C LYS A 106 2.59 10.10 6.32
N LYS A 107 3.02 9.03 7.00
CA LYS A 107 4.46 8.75 7.19
C LYS A 107 5.19 8.45 5.88
N ALA A 108 4.54 7.74 4.95
CA ALA A 108 5.13 7.42 3.65
C ALA A 108 5.29 8.68 2.79
N VAL A 109 4.24 9.50 2.69
CA VAL A 109 4.27 10.78 1.97
C VAL A 109 5.40 11.67 2.51
N ALA A 110 5.42 11.92 3.82
CA ALA A 110 6.47 12.72 4.45
C ALA A 110 7.88 12.17 4.20
N ALA A 111 8.04 10.85 4.14
CA ALA A 111 9.33 10.23 3.86
C ALA A 111 9.76 10.37 2.38
N PHE A 112 8.82 10.42 1.43
CA PHE A 112 9.08 10.74 0.03
C PHE A 112 9.43 12.21 -0.15
N GLU A 113 8.64 13.12 0.42
CA GLU A 113 8.88 14.57 0.36
C GLU A 113 10.25 14.96 0.93
N LYS A 114 10.64 14.35 2.06
CA LYS A 114 11.97 14.53 2.65
C LYS A 114 13.11 14.14 1.69
N GLN A 115 12.85 13.26 0.73
CA GLN A 115 13.79 12.88 -0.33
C GLN A 115 13.63 13.71 -1.61
N GLY A 116 12.82 14.76 -1.59
CA GLY A 116 12.53 15.61 -2.74
C GLY A 116 11.64 14.97 -3.79
N ILE A 117 10.83 13.98 -3.40
CA ILE A 117 9.85 13.33 -4.26
C ILE A 117 8.50 14.01 -4.04
N ASN A 118 7.95 14.59 -5.10
CA ASN A 118 6.67 15.29 -5.11
C ASN A 118 5.68 14.74 -6.15
N LYS A 119 5.91 13.52 -6.59
CA LYS A 119 4.97 12.73 -7.40
C LYS A 119 4.81 11.40 -6.70
N ILE A 120 3.65 11.18 -6.11
CA ILE A 120 3.41 10.07 -5.20
C ILE A 120 2.15 9.31 -5.62
N VAL A 121 2.30 8.02 -5.80
CA VAL A 121 1.23 7.09 -6.19
C VAL A 121 1.00 6.09 -5.07
N ALA A 122 -0.22 5.99 -4.59
CA ALA A 122 -0.67 4.92 -3.72
C ALA A 122 -1.24 3.76 -4.56
N ILE A 123 -0.77 2.55 -4.30
CA ILE A 123 -1.36 1.31 -4.83
C ILE A 123 -2.09 0.67 -3.65
N THR A 124 -3.42 0.60 -3.73
CA THR A 124 -4.22 0.26 -2.56
C THR A 124 -5.09 -0.98 -2.79
N HIS A 125 -5.32 -1.72 -1.71
CA HIS A 125 -6.32 -2.77 -1.61
C HIS A 125 -7.15 -2.54 -0.35
N ILE A 126 -7.86 -1.39 -0.31
CA ILE A 126 -8.62 -0.90 0.86
C ILE A 126 -10.09 -0.59 0.53
N GLY A 127 -10.50 -0.82 -0.70
CA GLY A 127 -11.85 -0.49 -1.18
C GLY A 127 -12.00 0.96 -1.63
N TYR A 128 -13.00 1.22 -2.47
CA TYR A 128 -13.28 2.55 -2.99
C TYR A 128 -14.07 3.39 -1.98
N ASP A 129 -15.26 2.94 -1.59
CA ASP A 129 -16.20 3.62 -0.66
C ASP A 129 -17.21 2.60 -0.09
N ASP A 130 -16.75 1.42 0.31
CA ASP A 130 -17.63 0.30 0.66
C ASP A 130 -17.80 0.09 2.17
N ASN A 131 -16.76 0.28 2.98
CA ASN A 131 -16.84 0.06 4.42
C ASN A 131 -16.19 1.20 5.23
N PRO A 132 -16.96 2.24 5.59
CA PRO A 132 -16.42 3.39 6.33
C PRO A 132 -15.93 3.05 7.75
N ALA A 133 -16.22 1.85 8.25
CA ALA A 133 -15.75 1.41 9.58
C ALA A 133 -14.29 0.99 9.57
N TYR A 134 -13.72 0.68 8.40
CA TYR A 134 -12.33 0.27 8.26
C TYR A 134 -11.53 1.29 7.46
N ASP A 135 -11.57 1.21 6.15
CA ASP A 135 -10.72 2.00 5.26
C ASP A 135 -11.36 2.13 3.87
N ASN A 136 -11.01 3.18 3.14
CA ASN A 136 -11.36 3.34 1.72
C ASN A 136 -10.52 4.44 1.04
N ASP A 137 -10.47 4.36 -0.29
CA ASP A 137 -9.68 5.26 -1.13
C ASP A 137 -10.16 6.72 -1.07
N LEU A 138 -11.47 6.96 -0.95
CA LEU A 138 -12.01 8.33 -0.86
C LEU A 138 -11.61 9.01 0.46
N THR A 139 -11.62 8.27 1.56
CA THR A 139 -11.14 8.77 2.85
C THR A 139 -9.63 9.02 2.80
N LEU A 140 -8.86 8.09 2.22
CA LEU A 140 -7.42 8.27 2.05
C LEU A 140 -7.11 9.56 1.28
N ALA A 141 -7.81 9.80 0.17
CA ALA A 141 -7.59 10.98 -0.66
C ALA A 141 -7.91 12.30 0.06
N LYS A 142 -8.89 12.30 0.98
CA LYS A 142 -9.28 13.49 1.77
C LYS A 142 -8.37 13.75 2.96
N GLU A 143 -7.86 12.69 3.59
CA GLU A 143 -7.15 12.77 4.88
C GLU A 143 -5.63 12.86 4.73
N VAL A 144 -5.10 12.58 3.54
CA VAL A 144 -3.65 12.50 3.29
C VAL A 144 -3.26 13.36 2.11
N ASP A 145 -2.76 14.54 2.40
CA ASP A 145 -2.20 15.44 1.39
C ASP A 145 -0.96 14.84 0.73
N GLY A 146 -0.68 15.26 -0.51
CA GLY A 146 0.53 14.90 -1.24
C GLY A 146 0.48 13.56 -1.97
N ILE A 147 -0.67 12.89 -2.02
CA ILE A 147 -0.92 11.75 -2.93
C ILE A 147 -1.49 12.29 -4.24
N ASP A 148 -0.80 12.05 -5.36
CA ASP A 148 -1.25 12.53 -6.67
C ASP A 148 -2.21 11.55 -7.35
N VAL A 149 -2.02 10.24 -7.14
CA VAL A 149 -2.84 9.19 -7.76
C VAL A 149 -3.02 8.03 -6.79
N ILE A 150 -4.25 7.53 -6.71
CA ILE A 150 -4.60 6.27 -6.04
C ILE A 150 -5.04 5.27 -7.10
N VAL A 151 -4.43 4.09 -7.09
CA VAL A 151 -4.81 2.93 -7.91
C VAL A 151 -5.37 1.87 -6.96
N GLY A 152 -6.70 1.82 -6.87
CA GLY A 152 -7.43 1.07 -5.87
C GLY A 152 -7.83 -0.34 -6.28
N GLY A 153 -8.24 -1.12 -5.28
CA GLY A 153 -8.79 -2.47 -5.39
C GLY A 153 -9.69 -2.80 -4.21
N HIS A 154 -9.96 -4.08 -3.97
CA HIS A 154 -10.75 -4.66 -2.89
C HIS A 154 -12.27 -4.69 -3.14
N SER A 155 -12.95 -3.57 -3.23
CA SER A 155 -14.41 -3.49 -3.39
C SER A 155 -14.93 -3.87 -4.79
N HIS A 156 -14.03 -4.18 -5.74
CA HIS A 156 -14.36 -4.49 -7.14
C HIS A 156 -15.16 -3.38 -7.85
N THR A 157 -15.03 -2.14 -7.37
CA THR A 157 -15.69 -0.97 -7.95
C THR A 157 -15.02 -0.60 -9.28
N GLN A 158 -15.79 -0.58 -10.35
CA GLN A 158 -15.32 -0.12 -11.65
C GLN A 158 -15.52 1.39 -11.78
N LEU A 159 -14.44 2.13 -11.95
CA LEU A 159 -14.48 3.54 -12.30
C LEU A 159 -14.29 3.68 -13.83
N ASN A 160 -15.25 4.30 -14.51
CA ASN A 160 -15.15 4.54 -15.96
C ASN A 160 -14.30 5.78 -16.29
N GLU A 161 -14.22 6.71 -15.34
CA GLU A 161 -13.40 7.93 -15.40
C GLU A 161 -12.68 8.11 -14.06
N PRO A 162 -11.52 8.77 -14.03
CA PRO A 162 -10.87 9.12 -12.76
C PRO A 162 -11.79 10.01 -11.92
N VAL A 163 -11.81 9.74 -10.61
CA VAL A 163 -12.50 10.59 -9.64
C VAL A 163 -11.48 11.56 -9.07
N VAL A 164 -11.74 12.86 -9.22
CA VAL A 164 -10.92 13.92 -8.64
C VAL A 164 -11.48 14.22 -7.25
N VAL A 165 -10.66 14.08 -6.23
CA VAL A 165 -10.95 14.51 -4.86
C VAL A 165 -10.21 15.83 -4.67
N GLU A 166 -10.96 16.93 -4.62
CA GLU A 166 -10.40 18.25 -4.34
C GLU A 166 -10.09 18.37 -2.85
N GLU A 167 -8.97 18.98 -2.51
CA GLU A 167 -8.69 19.41 -1.15
C GLU A 167 -9.75 20.45 -0.79
N ASP A 168 -10.54 20.21 0.25
CA ASP A 168 -11.40 21.25 0.79
C ASP A 168 -10.52 22.42 1.20
N GLU A 169 -10.75 23.60 0.64
CA GLU A 169 -10.10 24.85 1.04
C GLU A 169 -10.54 25.24 2.47
N VAL A 170 -10.19 24.40 3.44
CA VAL A 170 -10.41 24.69 4.87
C VAL A 170 -9.25 25.58 5.31
N GLY A 171 -9.48 26.90 5.26
CA GLY A 171 -8.62 27.86 5.95
C GLY A 171 -7.99 28.99 5.18
N LYS A 172 -8.42 29.33 3.97
CA LYS A 172 -8.15 30.65 3.41
C LYS A 172 -9.27 31.62 3.84
N GLU A 173 -9.15 32.20 5.02
CA GLU A 173 -9.83 33.46 5.30
C GLU A 173 -9.45 34.46 4.19
N LYS A 174 -10.48 34.96 3.50
CA LYS A 174 -10.33 36.09 2.59
C LYS A 174 -10.08 37.34 3.44
N ASP A 175 -8.86 37.87 3.44
CA ASP A 175 -8.60 39.24 3.81
C ASP A 175 -9.16 40.22 2.77
#